data_5244a6d5ad3c46b78f39765f45dbeb7f
#
_entry.id   5244a6d5ad3c46b78f39765f45dbeb7f
#
_cell.length_a   1.000
_cell.length_b   1.000
_cell.length_c   1.000
_cell.angle_alpha   90.00
_cell.angle_beta   90.00
_cell.angle_gamma   90.00
#
_symmetry.space_group_name_H-M   'P 1'
#
loop_
_entity.id
_entity.type
_entity.pdbx_description
1 polymer ?
#
loop_
_entity_poly.entity_id
_entity_poly.type
_entity_poly.pdbx_seq_one_letter_code
_entity_poly.pdbx_strand_id
1 'polypeptide(L)' 'MTWAEVIRKLKAAGFVEVRSGKGSHLLLKHPTTGKEVWVAVRTRKDAGRLGNRILREAGVE' A
#
# COMPACT_ATOMS: atom_id res chain seq x y z
N MET A 1 8.42 6.27 7.49
CA MET A 1 7.68 6.84 6.36
C MET A 1 6.19 6.93 6.67
N THR A 2 5.49 7.84 6.01
CA THR A 2 4.05 7.97 6.17
C THR A 2 3.31 6.99 5.27
N TRP A 3 2.02 6.79 5.56
CA TRP A 3 1.19 5.97 4.68
C TRP A 3 1.08 6.54 3.27
N ALA A 4 1.14 7.88 3.14
CA ALA A 4 1.16 8.51 1.81
C ALA A 4 2.36 8.05 0.99
N GLU A 5 3.52 7.94 1.64
CA GLU A 5 4.73 7.46 0.97
C GLU A 5 4.64 5.99 0.59
N VAL A 6 4.06 5.17 1.46
CA VAL A 6 3.83 3.75 1.17
C VAL A 6 2.94 3.60 -0.06
N ILE A 7 1.83 4.32 -0.08
CA ILE A 7 0.88 4.28 -1.21
C ILE A 7 1.55 4.76 -2.49
N ARG A 8 2.30 5.85 -2.41
CA ARG A 8 3.01 6.40 -3.57
C ARG A 8 4.00 5.39 -4.14
N LYS A 9 4.76 4.73 -3.29
CA LYS A 9 5.74 3.73 -3.72
C LYS A 9 5.06 2.51 -4.36
N LEU A 10 3.94 2.08 -3.80
CA LEU A 10 3.17 0.97 -4.36
C LEU A 10 2.63 1.33 -5.75
N LYS A 11 2.06 2.52 -5.90
CA LYS A 11 1.54 2.97 -7.19
C LYS A 11 2.66 3.11 -8.23
N ALA A 12 3.81 3.62 -7.82
CA ALA A 12 4.96 3.73 -8.72
C ALA A 12 5.45 2.36 -9.19
N ALA A 13 5.25 1.33 -8.38
CA ALA A 13 5.63 -0.04 -8.73
C ALA A 13 4.57 -0.76 -9.58
N GLY A 14 3.44 -0.11 -9.86
CA GLY A 14 2.40 -0.68 -10.70
C GLY A 14 1.14 -1.13 -9.99
N PHE A 15 1.05 -0.94 -8.68
CA PHE A 15 -0.16 -1.26 -7.93
C PHE A 15 -1.25 -0.23 -8.24
N VAL A 16 -2.49 -0.69 -8.33
CA VAL A 16 -3.65 0.17 -8.58
C VAL A 16 -4.69 -0.02 -7.48
N GLU A 17 -5.46 1.01 -7.23
CA GLU A 17 -6.55 0.94 -6.27
C GLU A 17 -7.66 0.05 -6.81
N VAL A 18 -8.09 -0.92 -6.00
CA VAL A 18 -9.17 -1.83 -6.36
C VAL A 18 -10.47 -1.40 -5.69
N ARG A 19 -10.42 -1.18 -4.37
CA ARG A 19 -11.60 -0.78 -3.61
C ARG A 19 -11.20 -0.27 -2.24
N SER A 20 -12.10 0.47 -1.61
CA SER A 20 -11.97 0.85 -0.21
C SER A 20 -12.57 -0.24 0.66
N GLY A 21 -11.88 -0.59 1.74
CA GLY A 21 -12.42 -1.47 2.76
C GLY A 21 -13.16 -0.68 3.82
N LYS A 22 -13.55 -1.37 4.88
CA LYS A 22 -14.18 -0.71 6.03
C LYS A 22 -13.22 0.29 6.68
N GLY A 23 -13.75 1.44 7.04
CA GLY A 23 -12.99 2.48 7.71
C GLY A 23 -11.94 3.09 6.80
N SER A 24 -10.71 3.12 7.27
CA SER A 24 -9.61 3.81 6.59
C SER A 24 -8.68 2.86 5.84
N HIS A 25 -9.19 1.78 5.30
CA HIS A 25 -8.38 0.81 4.57
C HIS A 25 -8.63 0.87 3.07
N LEU A 26 -7.57 0.65 2.30
CA LEU A 26 -7.59 0.68 0.84
C LEU A 26 -6.89 -0.56 0.32
N LEU A 27 -7.50 -1.25 -0.62
CA LEU A 27 -6.90 -2.42 -1.26
C LEU A 27 -6.20 -1.99 -2.55
N LEU A 28 -4.93 -2.31 -2.65
CA LEU A 28 -4.14 -2.10 -3.85
C LEU A 28 -3.77 -3.45 -4.43
N LYS A 29 -3.83 -3.56 -5.75
CA LYS A 29 -3.51 -4.81 -6.45
C LYS A 29 -2.57 -4.53 -7.61
N HIS A 30 -1.59 -5.41 -7.79
CA HIS A 30 -0.71 -5.35 -8.94
C HIS A 30 -1.33 -6.20 -10.07
N PRO A 31 -1.73 -5.58 -11.19
CA PRO A 31 -2.45 -6.31 -12.22
C PRO A 31 -1.63 -7.39 -12.92
N THR A 32 -0.31 -7.27 -12.92
CA THR A 32 0.56 -8.25 -13.55
C THR A 32 0.84 -9.45 -12.64
N THR A 33 1.18 -9.19 -11.38
CA THR A 33 1.55 -10.27 -10.44
C THR A 33 0.36 -10.84 -9.69
N GLY A 34 -0.73 -10.09 -9.60
CA GLY A 34 -1.89 -10.48 -8.82
C GLY A 34 -1.74 -10.23 -7.32
N LYS A 35 -0.63 -9.67 -6.88
CA LYS A 35 -0.42 -9.36 -5.46
C LYS A 35 -1.38 -8.30 -4.98
N GLU A 36 -1.91 -8.49 -3.78
CA GLU A 36 -2.84 -7.56 -3.15
C GLU A 36 -2.30 -7.15 -1.80
N VAL A 37 -2.44 -5.87 -1.47
CA VAL A 37 -2.03 -5.34 -0.17
C VAL A 37 -3.10 -4.40 0.35
N TRP A 38 -3.33 -4.45 1.67
CA TRP A 38 -4.19 -3.52 2.36
C TRP A 38 -3.33 -2.46 3.02
N VAL A 39 -3.67 -1.20 2.81
CA VAL A 39 -2.96 -0.07 3.41
C VAL A 39 -3.94 0.83 4.13
N ALA A 40 -3.43 1.58 5.11
CA ALA A 40 -4.25 2.59 5.78
C ALA A 40 -4.31 3.85 4.92
N VAL A 41 -5.48 4.48 4.90
CA VAL A 41 -5.69 5.71 4.11
C VAL A 41 -5.29 6.96 4.89
N ARG A 42 -4.90 6.82 6.14
CA ARG A 42 -4.46 7.95 6.98
C ARG A 42 -3.08 8.42 6.55
N THR A 43 -3.05 9.21 5.51
CA THR A 43 -1.82 9.57 4.79
C THR A 43 -0.80 10.32 5.62
N ARG A 44 -1.22 11.02 6.67
CA ARG A 44 -0.29 11.78 7.52
C ARG A 44 0.33 10.96 8.63
N LYS A 45 -0.21 9.77 8.91
CA LYS A 45 0.32 8.92 9.97
C LYS A 45 1.52 8.14 9.50
N ASP A 46 2.44 7.92 10.44
CA ASP A 46 3.59 7.09 10.18
C ASP A 46 3.17 5.63 10.05
N ALA A 47 3.61 4.99 9.01
CA ALA A 47 3.33 3.56 8.78
C ALA A 47 4.26 2.66 9.59
N GLY A 48 5.38 3.19 10.07
CA GLY A 48 6.32 2.46 10.88
C GLY A 48 6.83 1.19 10.23
N ARG A 49 7.03 0.17 11.05
CA ARG A 49 7.52 -1.14 10.56
C ARG A 49 6.53 -1.81 9.62
N LEU A 50 5.24 -1.56 9.82
CA LEU A 50 4.21 -2.16 8.97
C LEU A 50 4.34 -1.67 7.53
N GLY A 51 4.63 -0.39 7.33
CA GLY A 51 4.84 0.16 6.01
C GLY A 51 6.00 -0.53 5.29
N ASN A 52 7.12 -0.69 5.98
CA ASN A 52 8.29 -1.37 5.41
C ASN A 52 7.98 -2.82 5.08
N ARG A 53 7.26 -3.50 5.95
CA ARG A 53 6.86 -4.89 5.75
C ARG A 53 5.97 -5.04 4.52
N ILE A 54 5.00 -4.15 4.37
CA ILE A 54 4.10 -4.16 3.22
C ILE A 54 4.87 -3.98 1.93
N LEU A 55 5.79 -3.02 1.88
CA LEU A 55 6.60 -2.77 0.70
C LEU A 55 7.49 -3.97 0.35
N ARG A 56 8.03 -4.61 1.37
CA ARG A 56 8.86 -5.80 1.17
C ARG A 56 8.03 -6.96 0.64
N GLU A 57 6.88 -7.21 1.21
CA GLU A 57 5.99 -8.28 0.76
C GLU A 57 5.46 -8.03 -0.65
N ALA A 58 5.28 -6.77 -1.01
CA ALA A 58 4.85 -6.38 -2.34
C ALA A 58 5.97 -6.45 -3.39
N GLY A 59 7.21 -6.67 -2.95
CA GLY A 59 8.34 -6.72 -3.84
C GLY A 59 8.87 -5.36 -4.27
N VAL A 60 8.50 -4.30 -3.56
CA VAL A 60 8.91 -2.92 -3.89
C VAL A 60 10.25 -2.57 -3.25
N GLU A 61 10.53 -3.15 -2.09
CA GLU A 61 11.80 -2.92 -1.40
C GLU A 61 12.38 -4.23 -0.89
#